data_199b9ab58671ed1fcac89d146488e722
#
_entry.id   199b9ab58671ed1fcac89d146488e722
#
_cell.length_a   1.000
_cell.length_b   1.000
_cell.length_c   1.000
_cell.angle_alpha   90.00
_cell.angle_beta   90.00
_cell.angle_gamma   90.00
#
_symmetry.space_group_name_H-M   'P 1'
#
loop_
_entity.id
_entity.type
_entity.pdbx_description
1 polymer ?
#
loop_
_entity_poly.entity_id
_entity_poly.type
_entity_poly.pdbx_seq_one_letter_code
_entity_poly.pdbx_strand_id
1 'polypeptide(L)'
;MTRRGIVLFVALSLMGCATAPRVMQYDVAQNNEPRPGWPAAPQLPRLEYAGQLVGEQNFVVVDEQIGSGERFLRWLAGIGGRGKQPTQLVRPQSGVVDGAGRILVTDAGRPSVFVFDETSGSFQLWREAAVGIDFVSPVGIAQLADGEFIVADAELGGAYVLSSDGVPLRSFAVDELERPTGVDVDRVTGEVFVADKAARLVKVFTRDGTLVRTIGIPGDTAETLNAPMHIRVADGKVFVSDALNAHILVYAEDSGELLERIGRRGLYVGNLVRPKGVTVDSDGNIYVVESYYDHLLIYDDAGQLLLPIGGTGTGIGEFFLPAGSWSDAQDRIFVADMFNGRVMVFRYVRADS
;
A
#
# COMPACT_ATOMS: atom_id res chain seq x y z
N MET A 1 35.82 70.68 -16.59
CA MET A 1 35.58 69.42 -17.30
C MET A 1 35.37 68.31 -16.26
N THR A 2 34.11 68.09 -15.91
CA THR A 2 33.72 67.09 -14.89
C THR A 2 33.14 65.86 -15.56
N ARG A 3 33.84 64.74 -15.50
CA ARG A 3 33.35 63.43 -15.99
C ARG A 3 32.38 62.83 -14.94
N ARG A 4 31.10 62.70 -15.28
CA ARG A 4 30.12 61.94 -14.54
C ARG A 4 30.26 60.45 -14.93
N GLY A 5 30.68 59.61 -14.02
CA GLY A 5 30.63 58.17 -14.15
C GLY A 5 29.20 57.65 -13.90
N ILE A 6 28.65 56.92 -14.84
CA ILE A 6 27.36 56.19 -14.70
C ILE A 6 27.69 54.82 -14.07
N VAL A 7 27.22 54.62 -12.85
CA VAL A 7 27.28 53.30 -12.17
C VAL A 7 26.00 52.55 -12.57
N LEU A 8 26.19 51.50 -13.37
CA LEU A 8 25.13 50.60 -13.77
C LEU A 8 24.91 49.56 -12.66
N PHE A 9 23.85 49.69 -11.89
CA PHE A 9 23.39 48.64 -10.95
C PHE A 9 22.74 47.53 -11.73
N VAL A 10 23.43 46.39 -11.85
CA VAL A 10 22.83 45.14 -12.32
C VAL A 10 22.14 44.49 -11.12
N ALA A 11 20.82 44.60 -11.04
CA ALA A 11 20.01 43.87 -10.10
C ALA A 11 19.94 42.39 -10.57
N LEU A 12 20.72 41.52 -9.94
CA LEU A 12 20.56 40.05 -10.09
C LEU A 12 19.28 39.66 -9.32
N SER A 13 18.18 39.55 -10.03
CA SER A 13 16.99 38.89 -9.54
C SER A 13 17.30 37.39 -9.40
N LEU A 14 17.42 36.90 -8.17
CA LEU A 14 17.37 35.49 -7.83
C LEU A 14 15.98 34.98 -8.18
N MET A 15 15.76 34.52 -9.42
CA MET A 15 14.64 33.68 -9.78
C MET A 15 14.84 32.34 -9.07
N GLY A 16 14.20 32.14 -7.93
CA GLY A 16 14.03 30.83 -7.33
C GLY A 16 13.39 29.93 -8.38
N CYS A 17 13.97 28.77 -8.66
CA CYS A 17 13.35 27.75 -9.48
C CYS A 17 12.08 27.27 -8.76
N ALA A 18 10.95 27.90 -9.03
CA ALA A 18 9.66 27.34 -8.69
C ALA A 18 9.50 26.08 -9.55
N THR A 19 9.53 24.93 -8.94
CA THR A 19 9.16 23.66 -9.62
C THR A 19 7.70 23.79 -10.05
N ALA A 20 7.42 23.51 -11.32
CA ALA A 20 6.06 23.55 -11.84
C ALA A 20 5.15 22.64 -10.99
N PRO A 21 3.92 23.06 -10.68
CA PRO A 21 3.00 22.27 -9.89
C PRO A 21 2.71 20.94 -10.62
N ARG A 22 2.72 19.85 -9.85
CA ARG A 22 2.38 18.50 -10.33
C ARG A 22 1.03 18.11 -9.77
N VAL A 23 0.27 17.36 -10.56
CA VAL A 23 -0.98 16.73 -10.12
C VAL A 23 -0.83 15.24 -10.25
N MET A 24 -1.29 14.51 -9.24
CA MET A 24 -1.32 13.06 -9.28
C MET A 24 -2.51 12.59 -10.13
N GLN A 25 -2.26 11.60 -10.98
CA GLN A 25 -3.28 10.91 -11.77
C GLN A 25 -3.17 9.41 -11.54
N TYR A 26 -4.28 8.76 -11.26
CA TYR A 26 -4.32 7.32 -11.06
C TYR A 26 -4.14 6.53 -12.36
N ASP A 27 -4.64 7.05 -13.50
CA ASP A 27 -4.49 6.41 -14.80
C ASP A 27 -3.31 7.02 -15.56
N VAL A 28 -2.32 6.18 -15.84
CA VAL A 28 -1.18 6.57 -16.68
C VAL A 28 -1.53 6.52 -18.16
N ALA A 29 -2.51 5.72 -18.54
CA ALA A 29 -3.09 5.69 -19.88
C ALA A 29 -4.40 6.48 -19.89
N GLN A 30 -4.40 7.64 -20.56
CA GLN A 30 -5.61 8.44 -20.80
C GLN A 30 -6.47 7.77 -21.88
N ASN A 31 -7.15 6.70 -21.54
CA ASN A 31 -8.17 6.13 -22.38
C ASN A 31 -9.52 6.65 -21.88
N ASN A 32 -10.25 7.35 -22.75
CA ASN A 32 -11.64 7.79 -22.54
C ASN A 32 -12.63 6.61 -22.51
N GLU A 33 -12.17 5.40 -22.24
CA GLU A 33 -13.00 4.23 -22.12
C GLU A 33 -13.75 4.21 -20.77
N PRO A 34 -15.01 3.72 -20.77
CA PRO A 34 -15.76 3.56 -19.52
C PRO A 34 -14.96 2.69 -18.54
N ARG A 35 -14.85 3.14 -17.30
CA ARG A 35 -14.17 2.36 -16.27
C ARG A 35 -14.91 1.04 -16.02
N PRO A 36 -14.23 -0.09 -16.03
CA PRO A 36 -14.88 -1.38 -15.78
C PRO A 36 -15.35 -1.46 -14.33
N GLY A 37 -16.49 -2.13 -14.15
CA GLY A 37 -17.06 -2.44 -12.85
C GLY A 37 -17.40 -3.93 -12.74
N TRP A 38 -17.46 -4.41 -11.52
CA TRP A 38 -17.78 -5.80 -11.21
C TRP A 38 -18.95 -5.89 -10.21
N PRO A 39 -19.92 -6.82 -10.45
CA PRO A 39 -20.08 -7.61 -11.66
C PRO A 39 -20.25 -6.75 -12.89
N ALA A 40 -19.97 -7.31 -14.08
CA ALA A 40 -20.15 -6.60 -15.34
C ALA A 40 -21.65 -6.41 -15.67
N ALA A 41 -21.95 -5.40 -16.50
CA ALA A 41 -23.31 -5.19 -16.99
C ALA A 41 -23.93 -6.51 -17.56
N PRO A 42 -25.24 -6.74 -17.40
CA PRO A 42 -26.28 -5.78 -17.00
C PRO A 42 -26.48 -5.62 -15.48
N GLN A 43 -25.69 -6.30 -14.65
CA GLN A 43 -25.76 -6.15 -13.19
C GLN A 43 -25.15 -4.80 -12.77
N LEU A 44 -25.66 -4.24 -11.66
CA LEU A 44 -25.07 -3.05 -11.07
C LEU A 44 -23.71 -3.42 -10.45
N PRO A 45 -22.66 -2.66 -10.74
CA PRO A 45 -21.36 -2.94 -10.19
C PRO A 45 -21.35 -2.70 -8.67
N ARG A 46 -20.66 -3.56 -7.96
CA ARG A 46 -20.36 -3.42 -6.53
C ARG A 46 -18.95 -2.93 -6.29
N LEU A 47 -18.11 -3.11 -7.26
CA LEU A 47 -16.74 -2.60 -7.26
C LEU A 47 -16.45 -1.97 -8.63
N GLU A 48 -15.85 -0.79 -8.63
CA GLU A 48 -15.44 -0.08 -9.84
C GLU A 48 -13.93 0.16 -9.85
N TYR A 49 -13.33 0.06 -11.02
CA TYR A 49 -11.92 0.44 -11.19
C TYR A 49 -11.76 1.95 -11.02
N ALA A 50 -10.94 2.36 -10.06
CA ALA A 50 -10.65 3.77 -9.79
C ALA A 50 -9.33 4.23 -10.44
N GLY A 51 -8.40 3.29 -10.73
CA GLY A 51 -7.13 3.57 -11.38
C GLY A 51 -5.98 2.72 -10.86
N GLN A 52 -4.73 3.15 -11.14
CA GLN A 52 -3.55 2.43 -10.69
C GLN A 52 -2.41 3.37 -10.31
N LEU A 53 -1.56 2.90 -9.40
CA LEU A 53 -0.30 3.53 -9.03
C LEU A 53 0.86 2.69 -9.57
N VAL A 54 1.78 3.34 -10.26
CA VAL A 54 2.98 2.69 -10.84
C VAL A 54 4.28 3.38 -10.42
N GLY A 55 4.21 4.61 -9.92
CA GLY A 55 5.37 5.35 -9.43
C GLY A 55 5.35 6.84 -9.78
N GLU A 56 6.52 7.42 -9.99
CA GLU A 56 6.69 8.85 -10.27
C GLU A 56 5.91 9.31 -11.51
N GLN A 57 5.62 8.42 -12.45
CA GLN A 57 4.85 8.72 -13.66
C GLN A 57 3.36 9.02 -13.40
N ASN A 58 2.84 8.71 -12.21
CA ASN A 58 1.51 9.15 -11.80
C ASN A 58 1.43 10.68 -11.60
N PHE A 59 2.57 11.38 -11.53
CA PHE A 59 2.63 12.81 -11.31
C PHE A 59 2.91 13.54 -12.61
N VAL A 60 1.89 14.23 -13.13
CA VAL A 60 1.97 15.02 -14.37
C VAL A 60 2.19 16.48 -14.02
N VAL A 61 3.10 17.12 -14.74
CA VAL A 61 3.29 18.57 -14.65
C VAL A 61 2.06 19.25 -15.29
N VAL A 62 1.40 20.10 -14.51
CA VAL A 62 0.32 20.94 -15.07
C VAL A 62 0.98 22.04 -15.89
N ASP A 63 1.03 21.83 -17.20
CA ASP A 63 1.64 22.76 -18.16
C ASP A 63 0.62 23.85 -18.52
N GLU A 64 0.33 24.75 -17.58
CA GLU A 64 -0.31 26.01 -17.92
C GLU A 64 0.78 27.00 -18.38
N GLN A 65 0.94 27.11 -19.72
CA GLN A 65 1.64 28.21 -20.39
C GLN A 65 3.18 28.19 -20.43
N ILE A 66 3.81 27.08 -20.76
CA ILE A 66 5.14 27.20 -21.35
C ILE A 66 4.98 27.64 -22.81
N GLY A 67 5.22 28.90 -23.08
CA GLY A 67 5.19 29.44 -24.45
C GLY A 67 6.17 28.69 -25.35
N SER A 68 5.83 28.61 -26.64
CA SER A 68 6.67 27.95 -27.67
C SER A 68 8.13 28.41 -27.65
N GLY A 69 8.39 29.65 -27.26
CA GLY A 69 9.73 30.24 -27.14
C GLY A 69 10.52 29.64 -25.95
N GLU A 70 9.89 29.37 -24.82
CA GLU A 70 10.55 28.78 -23.66
C GLU A 70 10.86 27.29 -23.87
N ARG A 71 9.98 26.55 -24.56
CA ARG A 71 10.27 25.17 -25.02
C ARG A 71 11.50 25.13 -25.92
N PHE A 72 11.61 26.07 -26.83
CA PHE A 72 12.74 26.17 -27.74
C PHE A 72 14.04 26.53 -27.00
N LEU A 73 13.99 27.42 -26.02
CA LEU A 73 15.15 27.78 -25.18
C LEU A 73 15.59 26.61 -24.29
N ARG A 74 14.67 25.87 -23.70
CA ARG A 74 14.98 24.66 -22.93
C ARG A 74 15.61 23.57 -23.80
N TRP A 75 15.12 23.39 -25.04
CA TRP A 75 15.72 22.48 -26.00
C TRP A 75 17.15 22.93 -26.40
N LEU A 76 17.36 24.20 -26.68
CA LEU A 76 18.68 24.79 -26.97
C LEU A 76 19.66 24.67 -25.80
N ALA A 77 19.18 24.83 -24.57
CA ALA A 77 20.00 24.71 -23.37
C ALA A 77 20.30 23.24 -22.98
N GLY A 78 19.81 22.27 -23.76
CA GLY A 78 19.97 20.84 -23.45
C GLY A 78 19.19 20.38 -22.23
N ILE A 79 18.27 21.21 -21.69
CA ILE A 79 17.44 20.91 -20.50
C ILE A 79 16.30 19.94 -20.87
N GLY A 80 16.09 19.66 -22.15
CA GLY A 80 15.14 18.68 -22.69
C GLY A 80 15.77 17.32 -23.04
N GLY A 81 17.02 17.05 -22.66
CA GLY A 81 17.73 15.86 -23.06
C GLY A 81 17.69 14.75 -22.02
N ARG A 82 17.36 13.53 -22.45
CA ARG A 82 17.43 12.22 -21.79
C ARG A 82 16.94 12.27 -20.33
N GLY A 83 15.65 12.43 -20.15
CA GLY A 83 15.00 12.38 -18.85
C GLY A 83 15.43 11.12 -18.11
N LYS A 84 15.81 11.29 -16.84
CA LYS A 84 15.98 10.18 -15.89
C LYS A 84 14.70 9.34 -15.98
N GLN A 85 14.82 8.04 -16.17
CA GLN A 85 13.64 7.18 -16.20
C GLN A 85 12.87 7.37 -14.89
N PRO A 86 11.54 7.54 -14.93
CA PRO A 86 10.75 7.73 -13.74
C PRO A 86 10.91 6.53 -12.80
N THR A 87 10.93 6.81 -11.52
CA THR A 87 11.01 5.77 -10.51
C THR A 87 9.67 5.03 -10.43
N GLN A 88 9.71 3.70 -10.57
CA GLN A 88 8.54 2.85 -10.63
C GLN A 88 8.58 1.77 -9.54
N LEU A 89 7.40 1.33 -9.12
CA LEU A 89 7.21 0.11 -8.33
C LEU A 89 7.77 -1.08 -9.10
N VAL A 90 8.34 -2.03 -8.36
CA VAL A 90 8.94 -3.25 -8.91
C VAL A 90 8.27 -4.49 -8.36
N ARG A 91 8.11 -4.57 -7.04
CA ARG A 91 7.41 -5.64 -6.32
C ARG A 91 6.69 -5.06 -5.10
N PRO A 92 5.60 -4.29 -5.30
CA PRO A 92 4.82 -3.76 -4.19
C PRO A 92 4.27 -4.91 -3.33
N GLN A 93 4.28 -4.71 -2.01
CA GLN A 93 3.87 -5.72 -1.04
C GLN A 93 2.60 -5.35 -0.30
N SER A 94 2.54 -4.19 0.30
CA SER A 94 1.43 -3.69 1.09
C SER A 94 1.41 -2.17 1.08
N GLY A 95 0.42 -1.57 1.73
CA GLY A 95 0.35 -0.13 1.83
C GLY A 95 -0.62 0.34 2.90
N VAL A 96 -0.66 1.64 3.07
CA VAL A 96 -1.60 2.35 3.96
C VAL A 96 -1.95 3.70 3.35
N VAL A 97 -3.16 4.17 3.62
CA VAL A 97 -3.55 5.57 3.38
C VAL A 97 -3.56 6.27 4.73
N ASP A 98 -2.78 7.34 4.84
CA ASP A 98 -2.67 8.08 6.09
C ASP A 98 -3.81 9.08 6.30
N GLY A 99 -3.84 9.69 7.48
CA GLY A 99 -4.83 10.70 7.83
C GLY A 99 -4.79 11.98 6.99
N ALA A 100 -3.70 12.22 6.24
CA ALA A 100 -3.55 13.34 5.29
C ALA A 100 -3.95 12.95 3.86
N GLY A 101 -4.31 11.69 3.62
CA GLY A 101 -4.70 11.15 2.30
C GLY A 101 -3.51 10.72 1.45
N ARG A 102 -2.28 10.69 2.00
CA ARG A 102 -1.12 10.16 1.29
C ARG A 102 -1.21 8.63 1.22
N ILE A 103 -0.82 8.07 0.08
CA ILE A 103 -0.78 6.63 -0.12
C ILE A 103 0.68 6.18 0.00
N LEU A 104 0.94 5.31 0.98
CA LEU A 104 2.27 4.76 1.21
C LEU A 104 2.27 3.30 0.79
N VAL A 105 3.28 2.88 0.01
CA VAL A 105 3.38 1.52 -0.53
C VAL A 105 4.77 0.97 -0.27
N THR A 106 4.87 -0.18 0.39
CA THR A 106 6.12 -0.92 0.56
C THR A 106 6.48 -1.67 -0.72
N ASP A 107 7.73 -1.61 -1.14
CA ASP A 107 8.23 -2.31 -2.32
C ASP A 107 9.49 -3.12 -1.99
N ALA A 108 9.41 -4.45 -2.08
CA ALA A 108 10.54 -5.34 -1.84
C ALA A 108 11.46 -5.52 -3.07
N GLY A 109 11.03 -5.11 -4.26
CA GLY A 109 11.84 -5.14 -5.47
C GLY A 109 12.73 -3.90 -5.63
N ARG A 110 12.30 -2.80 -5.03
CA ARG A 110 13.06 -1.58 -4.81
C ARG A 110 12.95 -1.25 -3.33
N PRO A 111 13.75 -1.87 -2.45
CA PRO A 111 13.55 -1.81 -1.01
C PRO A 111 13.36 -0.38 -0.51
N SER A 112 12.11 0.02 -0.32
CA SER A 112 11.71 1.37 0.08
C SER A 112 10.21 1.46 0.33
N VAL A 113 9.78 2.55 0.94
CA VAL A 113 8.38 2.97 0.98
C VAL A 113 8.20 4.07 -0.07
N PHE A 114 7.29 3.86 -1.00
CA PHE A 114 6.85 4.83 -2.00
C PHE A 114 5.74 5.68 -1.38
N VAL A 115 5.87 6.99 -1.42
CA VAL A 115 4.88 7.93 -0.89
C VAL A 115 4.28 8.75 -2.02
N PHE A 116 2.99 8.59 -2.20
CA PHE A 116 2.18 9.31 -3.19
C PHE A 116 1.31 10.31 -2.45
N ASP A 117 1.55 11.60 -2.65
CA ASP A 117 0.76 12.68 -2.06
C ASP A 117 -0.10 13.35 -3.14
N GLU A 118 -1.40 13.05 -3.12
CA GLU A 118 -2.36 13.61 -4.06
C GLU A 118 -2.55 15.12 -3.85
N THR A 119 -2.46 15.58 -2.61
CA THR A 119 -2.76 16.97 -2.24
C THR A 119 -1.65 17.91 -2.68
N SER A 120 -0.40 17.55 -2.39
CA SER A 120 0.76 18.38 -2.75
C SER A 120 1.30 18.09 -4.15
N GLY A 121 0.87 17.00 -4.80
CA GLY A 121 1.46 16.53 -6.04
C GLY A 121 2.91 16.06 -5.88
N SER A 122 3.29 15.62 -4.67
CA SER A 122 4.66 15.20 -4.37
C SER A 122 4.81 13.68 -4.36
N PHE A 123 6.01 13.23 -4.75
CA PHE A 123 6.42 11.85 -4.75
C PHE A 123 7.73 11.71 -3.98
N GLN A 124 7.76 10.78 -3.02
CA GLN A 124 8.94 10.54 -2.18
C GLN A 124 9.25 9.04 -2.10
N LEU A 125 10.50 8.75 -1.75
CA LEU A 125 10.99 7.40 -1.44
C LEU A 125 11.70 7.42 -0.10
N TRP A 126 11.22 6.61 0.84
CA TRP A 126 11.88 6.36 2.11
C TRP A 126 12.66 5.07 2.01
N ARG A 127 13.96 5.12 2.19
CA ARG A 127 14.86 3.97 1.98
C ARG A 127 15.45 3.42 3.26
N GLU A 128 15.60 4.25 4.28
CA GLU A 128 16.22 3.87 5.54
C GLU A 128 15.20 3.29 6.51
N ALA A 129 15.48 2.09 7.03
CA ALA A 129 14.76 1.46 8.11
C ALA A 129 15.21 2.01 9.48
N ALA A 130 16.51 2.18 9.65
CA ALA A 130 17.14 2.81 10.80
C ALA A 130 18.29 3.70 10.32
N VAL A 131 18.81 4.55 11.19
CA VAL A 131 19.92 5.46 10.82
C VAL A 131 21.09 4.67 10.24
N GLY A 132 21.37 4.89 8.95
CA GLY A 132 22.43 4.20 8.20
C GLY A 132 22.13 2.74 7.83
N ILE A 133 20.89 2.29 7.98
CA ILE A 133 20.43 0.95 7.61
C ILE A 133 19.27 1.08 6.63
N ASP A 134 19.51 0.69 5.38
CA ASP A 134 18.46 0.66 4.36
C ASP A 134 17.51 -0.53 4.58
N PHE A 135 16.26 -0.40 4.12
CA PHE A 135 15.35 -1.52 3.99
C PHE A 135 15.94 -2.61 3.08
N VAL A 136 15.59 -3.86 3.38
CA VAL A 136 15.99 -5.03 2.57
C VAL A 136 14.75 -5.70 1.94
N SER A 137 13.72 -5.91 2.72
CA SER A 137 12.45 -6.48 2.27
C SER A 137 11.28 -5.89 3.07
N PRO A 138 10.96 -4.60 2.87
CA PRO A 138 9.82 -4.00 3.54
C PRO A 138 8.52 -4.63 2.99
N VAL A 139 7.70 -5.15 3.90
CA VAL A 139 6.48 -5.92 3.55
C VAL A 139 5.22 -5.31 4.13
N GLY A 140 5.12 -5.13 5.43
CA GLY A 140 3.96 -4.53 6.10
C GLY A 140 4.20 -3.06 6.44
N ILE A 141 3.15 -2.25 6.42
CA ILE A 141 3.19 -0.86 6.87
C ILE A 141 1.85 -0.47 7.50
N ALA A 142 1.91 0.26 8.60
CA ALA A 142 0.75 0.85 9.25
C ALA A 142 1.06 2.24 9.80
N GLN A 143 0.03 3.07 9.97
CA GLN A 143 0.15 4.38 10.60
C GLN A 143 -0.15 4.29 12.10
N LEU A 144 0.76 4.80 12.92
CA LEU A 144 0.57 5.00 14.36
C LEU A 144 -0.23 6.29 14.65
N ALA A 145 -0.81 6.37 15.84
CA ALA A 145 -1.72 7.47 16.21
C ALA A 145 -1.15 8.89 16.06
N ASP A 146 0.17 9.07 16.21
CA ASP A 146 0.83 10.40 16.12
C ASP A 146 1.29 10.76 14.71
N GLY A 147 0.82 10.03 13.69
CA GLY A 147 1.25 10.22 12.32
C GLY A 147 2.61 9.61 12.01
N GLU A 148 3.23 8.88 12.95
CA GLU A 148 4.38 8.02 12.71
C GLU A 148 3.95 6.78 11.90
N PHE A 149 4.91 6.10 11.27
CA PHE A 149 4.67 4.87 10.54
C PHE A 149 5.52 3.75 11.10
N ILE A 150 4.93 2.55 11.17
CA ILE A 150 5.66 1.34 11.47
C ILE A 150 5.78 0.50 10.19
N VAL A 151 6.99 0.08 9.86
CA VAL A 151 7.29 -0.74 8.68
C VAL A 151 7.94 -2.04 9.13
N ALA A 152 7.34 -3.17 8.76
CA ALA A 152 7.89 -4.49 8.98
C ALA A 152 8.83 -4.86 7.82
N ASP A 153 10.07 -5.26 8.14
CA ASP A 153 11.03 -5.77 7.16
C ASP A 153 11.33 -7.24 7.44
N ALA A 154 10.90 -8.09 6.51
CA ALA A 154 10.98 -9.55 6.68
C ALA A 154 12.41 -10.11 6.65
N GLU A 155 13.34 -9.45 5.99
CA GLU A 155 14.74 -9.90 5.90
C GLU A 155 15.62 -9.27 6.98
N LEU A 156 15.33 -8.05 7.42
CA LEU A 156 15.97 -7.47 8.60
C LEU A 156 15.45 -8.11 9.90
N GLY A 157 14.34 -8.86 9.84
CA GLY A 157 13.76 -9.56 10.98
C GLY A 157 13.19 -8.63 12.07
N GLY A 158 12.76 -7.42 11.70
CA GLY A 158 12.28 -6.43 12.64
C GLY A 158 11.23 -5.49 12.07
N ALA A 159 10.72 -4.64 12.94
CA ALA A 159 9.88 -3.52 12.55
C ALA A 159 10.56 -2.19 12.94
N TYR A 160 10.28 -1.15 12.20
CA TYR A 160 10.97 0.12 12.31
C TYR A 160 9.95 1.27 12.30
N VAL A 161 10.13 2.21 13.20
CA VAL A 161 9.24 3.37 13.30
C VAL A 161 9.91 4.56 12.63
N LEU A 162 9.18 5.16 11.69
CA LEU A 162 9.56 6.34 10.93
C LEU A 162 8.65 7.51 11.29
N SER A 163 9.16 8.72 11.17
CA SER A 163 8.36 9.94 11.29
C SER A 163 7.37 10.07 10.11
N SER A 164 6.49 11.05 10.18
CA SER A 164 5.59 11.45 9.08
C SER A 164 6.31 11.78 7.78
N ASP A 165 7.59 12.12 7.83
CA ASP A 165 8.43 12.46 6.67
C ASP A 165 9.41 11.35 6.30
N GLY A 166 9.29 10.16 6.92
CA GLY A 166 10.09 8.99 6.62
C GLY A 166 11.49 8.98 7.24
N VAL A 167 11.72 9.82 8.26
CA VAL A 167 12.97 9.81 9.02
C VAL A 167 12.92 8.66 10.03
N PRO A 168 13.94 7.78 10.08
CA PRO A 168 14.01 6.73 11.08
C PRO A 168 14.05 7.29 12.51
N LEU A 169 13.16 6.79 13.38
CA LEU A 169 13.06 7.21 14.77
C LEU A 169 13.59 6.15 15.74
N ARG A 170 13.16 4.91 15.57
CA ARG A 170 13.53 3.79 16.44
C ARG A 170 13.28 2.44 15.78
N SER A 171 14.03 1.42 16.20
CA SER A 171 13.67 0.03 15.97
C SER A 171 12.53 -0.36 16.91
N PHE A 172 11.69 -1.30 16.50
CA PHE A 172 10.51 -1.73 17.23
C PHE A 172 10.55 -3.24 17.44
N ALA A 173 10.44 -3.71 18.69
CA ALA A 173 10.35 -5.12 19.07
C ALA A 173 11.43 -6.03 18.41
N VAL A 174 12.67 -5.57 18.31
CA VAL A 174 13.75 -6.20 17.51
C VAL A 174 14.05 -7.63 17.99
N ASP A 175 14.10 -7.85 19.29
CA ASP A 175 14.41 -9.17 19.87
C ASP A 175 13.16 -10.08 19.96
N GLU A 176 11.99 -9.56 19.62
CA GLU A 176 10.71 -10.26 19.73
C GLU A 176 10.19 -10.76 18.37
N LEU A 177 10.74 -10.28 17.26
CA LEU A 177 10.29 -10.62 15.91
C LEU A 177 11.34 -11.48 15.20
N GLU A 178 10.86 -12.53 14.52
CA GLU A 178 11.74 -13.45 13.77
C GLU A 178 11.66 -13.19 12.26
N ARG A 179 10.45 -13.12 11.70
CA ARG A 179 10.17 -12.79 10.32
C ARG A 179 8.82 -12.08 10.18
N PRO A 180 8.74 -10.81 10.56
CA PRO A 180 7.50 -10.07 10.45
C PRO A 180 7.08 -9.90 9.00
N THR A 181 5.78 -9.95 8.75
CA THR A 181 5.18 -9.82 7.40
C THR A 181 4.11 -8.74 7.38
N GLY A 182 2.94 -8.99 7.93
CA GLY A 182 1.87 -8.01 8.06
C GLY A 182 1.99 -7.20 9.35
N VAL A 183 1.61 -5.94 9.31
CA VAL A 183 1.45 -5.09 10.50
C VAL A 183 0.19 -4.25 10.34
N ASP A 184 -0.58 -4.14 11.41
CA ASP A 184 -1.69 -3.19 11.51
C ASP A 184 -1.79 -2.64 12.94
N VAL A 185 -2.55 -1.59 13.12
CA VAL A 185 -2.65 -0.84 14.36
C VAL A 185 -4.12 -0.61 14.70
N ASP A 186 -4.54 -1.01 15.88
CA ASP A 186 -5.82 -0.54 16.40
C ASP A 186 -5.72 0.94 16.76
N ARG A 187 -6.52 1.75 16.09
CA ARG A 187 -6.50 3.21 16.25
C ARG A 187 -7.11 3.69 17.56
N VAL A 188 -7.85 2.83 18.27
CA VAL A 188 -8.52 3.17 19.54
C VAL A 188 -7.59 2.90 20.71
N THR A 189 -6.99 1.72 20.77
CA THR A 189 -6.09 1.30 21.86
C THR A 189 -4.65 1.70 21.60
N GLY A 190 -4.24 1.85 20.35
CA GLY A 190 -2.87 2.08 19.91
C GLY A 190 -2.02 0.80 19.93
N GLU A 191 -2.62 -0.37 20.14
CA GLU A 191 -1.91 -1.65 20.06
C GLU A 191 -1.46 -1.95 18.64
N VAL A 192 -0.28 -2.52 18.53
CA VAL A 192 0.36 -2.88 17.26
C VAL A 192 0.32 -4.40 17.10
N PHE A 193 -0.30 -4.85 16.02
CA PHE A 193 -0.43 -6.26 15.68
C PHE A 193 0.53 -6.61 14.56
N VAL A 194 1.40 -7.60 14.78
CA VAL A 194 2.40 -8.04 13.82
C VAL A 194 2.22 -9.53 13.53
N ALA A 195 1.97 -9.85 12.28
CA ALA A 195 2.03 -11.24 11.81
C ALA A 195 3.50 -11.66 11.70
N ASP A 196 3.93 -12.59 12.55
CA ASP A 196 5.28 -13.14 12.52
C ASP A 196 5.26 -14.52 11.89
N LYS A 197 5.66 -14.58 10.63
CA LYS A 197 5.61 -15.79 9.83
C LYS A 197 6.49 -16.91 10.37
N ALA A 198 7.67 -16.60 10.90
CA ALA A 198 8.58 -17.62 11.41
C ALA A 198 8.12 -18.14 12.77
N ALA A 199 7.61 -17.28 13.62
CA ALA A 199 6.98 -17.67 14.90
C ALA A 199 5.62 -18.37 14.68
N ARG A 200 4.99 -18.18 13.51
CA ARG A 200 3.67 -18.74 13.19
C ARG A 200 2.56 -18.24 14.13
N LEU A 201 2.65 -16.96 14.49
CA LEU A 201 1.78 -16.28 15.44
C LEU A 201 1.50 -14.85 14.98
N VAL A 202 0.48 -14.25 15.56
CA VAL A 202 0.38 -12.79 15.65
C VAL A 202 0.88 -12.36 17.01
N LYS A 203 1.78 -11.39 17.04
CA LYS A 203 2.30 -10.77 18.26
C LYS A 203 1.68 -9.38 18.40
N VAL A 204 1.19 -9.10 19.61
CA VAL A 204 0.53 -7.83 19.94
C VAL A 204 1.41 -7.05 20.89
N PHE A 205 1.70 -5.83 20.54
CA PHE A 205 2.59 -4.95 21.28
C PHE A 205 1.88 -3.67 21.71
N THR A 206 2.36 -3.08 22.78
CA THR A 206 2.08 -1.67 23.04
C THR A 206 2.76 -0.80 21.98
N ARG A 207 2.39 0.46 21.91
CA ARG A 207 2.97 1.43 20.97
C ARG A 207 4.49 1.61 21.09
N ASP A 208 5.05 1.41 22.27
CA ASP A 208 6.50 1.49 22.52
C ASP A 208 7.27 0.21 22.21
N GLY A 209 6.56 -0.87 21.79
CA GLY A 209 7.17 -2.13 21.38
C GLY A 209 7.27 -3.18 22.47
N THR A 210 6.58 -3.00 23.62
CA THR A 210 6.49 -4.03 24.65
C THR A 210 5.48 -5.09 24.24
N LEU A 211 5.87 -6.38 24.24
CA LEU A 211 4.98 -7.49 23.94
C LEU A 211 3.89 -7.61 25.03
N VAL A 212 2.63 -7.57 24.61
CA VAL A 212 1.45 -7.69 25.48
C VAL A 212 0.93 -9.12 25.51
N ARG A 213 0.71 -9.70 24.31
CA ARG A 213 0.15 -11.05 24.14
C ARG A 213 0.46 -11.60 22.74
N THR A 214 0.16 -12.87 22.56
CA THR A 214 0.19 -13.53 21.25
C THR A 214 -1.20 -14.04 20.91
N ILE A 215 -1.52 -14.09 19.60
CA ILE A 215 -2.79 -14.61 19.06
C ILE A 215 -2.48 -15.76 18.11
N GLY A 216 -3.32 -16.80 18.16
CA GLY A 216 -3.20 -17.99 17.33
C GLY A 216 -2.37 -19.07 18.01
N ILE A 217 -2.38 -20.23 17.38
CA ILE A 217 -1.63 -21.43 17.81
C ILE A 217 -0.81 -21.90 16.60
N PRO A 218 0.51 -22.10 16.72
CA PRO A 218 1.32 -22.64 15.63
C PRO A 218 0.88 -24.04 15.22
N GLY A 219 0.66 -24.27 13.92
CA GLY A 219 0.23 -25.58 13.44
C GLY A 219 -0.09 -25.61 11.95
N ASP A 220 -0.51 -26.77 11.47
CA ASP A 220 -0.88 -27.06 10.08
C ASP A 220 -2.34 -27.50 9.93
N THR A 221 -3.15 -27.27 10.95
CA THR A 221 -4.59 -27.56 10.97
C THR A 221 -5.42 -26.34 10.59
N ALA A 222 -6.73 -26.56 10.48
CA ALA A 222 -7.69 -25.53 10.08
C ALA A 222 -7.86 -24.38 11.13
N GLU A 223 -7.44 -24.59 12.36
CA GLU A 223 -7.61 -23.64 13.47
C GLU A 223 -6.27 -23.07 13.95
N THR A 224 -5.18 -23.41 13.26
CA THR A 224 -3.81 -23.00 13.62
C THR A 224 -3.18 -22.12 12.55
N LEU A 225 -2.13 -21.39 12.93
CA LEU A 225 -1.33 -20.55 12.02
C LEU A 225 -0.07 -21.30 11.57
N ASN A 226 0.17 -21.31 10.26
CA ASN A 226 1.33 -21.91 9.64
C ASN A 226 2.23 -20.91 8.91
N ALA A 227 1.64 -20.04 8.10
CA ALA A 227 2.36 -18.96 7.45
C ALA A 227 1.49 -17.69 7.40
N PRO A 228 1.33 -16.98 8.53
CA PRO A 228 0.62 -15.71 8.53
C PRO A 228 1.37 -14.72 7.65
N MET A 229 0.65 -14.08 6.71
CA MET A 229 1.25 -13.19 5.71
C MET A 229 0.78 -11.75 5.83
N HIS A 230 -0.49 -11.54 6.08
CA HIS A 230 -1.09 -10.23 6.17
C HIS A 230 -2.07 -10.18 7.34
N ILE A 231 -2.29 -8.99 7.86
CA ILE A 231 -3.17 -8.76 9.00
C ILE A 231 -4.00 -7.50 8.78
N ARG A 232 -5.25 -7.53 9.24
CA ARG A 232 -6.12 -6.38 9.31
C ARG A 232 -6.83 -6.36 10.66
N VAL A 233 -6.80 -5.23 11.34
CA VAL A 233 -7.54 -4.99 12.58
C VAL A 233 -8.70 -4.05 12.26
N ALA A 234 -9.92 -4.48 12.53
CA ALA A 234 -11.12 -3.69 12.29
C ALA A 234 -12.29 -4.24 13.12
N ASP A 235 -13.10 -3.35 13.65
CA ASP A 235 -14.37 -3.66 14.33
C ASP A 235 -14.24 -4.71 15.44
N GLY A 236 -13.16 -4.62 16.24
CA GLY A 236 -12.87 -5.55 17.34
C GLY A 236 -12.43 -6.94 16.86
N LYS A 237 -12.05 -7.09 15.61
CA LYS A 237 -11.59 -8.34 15.00
C LYS A 237 -10.21 -8.19 14.39
N VAL A 238 -9.47 -9.30 14.40
CA VAL A 238 -8.17 -9.44 13.78
C VAL A 238 -8.26 -10.48 12.66
N PHE A 239 -8.16 -10.04 11.41
CA PHE A 239 -8.18 -10.89 10.23
C PHE A 239 -6.75 -11.26 9.85
N VAL A 240 -6.44 -12.54 9.79
CA VAL A 240 -5.09 -13.03 9.49
C VAL A 240 -5.13 -13.97 8.29
N SER A 241 -4.43 -13.63 7.22
CA SER A 241 -4.26 -14.53 6.08
C SER A 241 -3.18 -15.56 6.36
N ASP A 242 -3.50 -16.85 6.21
CA ASP A 242 -2.55 -17.95 6.33
C ASP A 242 -2.31 -18.62 4.98
N ALA A 243 -1.16 -18.33 4.38
CA ALA A 243 -0.83 -18.78 3.05
C ALA A 243 -0.62 -20.30 2.94
N LEU A 244 -0.12 -20.97 3.99
CA LEU A 244 0.13 -22.40 3.96
C LEU A 244 -1.07 -23.23 4.39
N ASN A 245 -1.93 -22.73 5.27
CA ASN A 245 -3.16 -23.40 5.64
C ASN A 245 -4.33 -23.05 4.71
N ALA A 246 -4.15 -22.04 3.83
CA ALA A 246 -5.10 -21.66 2.77
C ALA A 246 -6.48 -21.22 3.31
N HIS A 247 -6.45 -20.32 4.30
CA HIS A 247 -7.64 -19.70 4.87
C HIS A 247 -7.32 -18.31 5.46
N ILE A 248 -8.37 -17.59 5.83
CA ILE A 248 -8.30 -16.42 6.70
C ILE A 248 -8.84 -16.84 8.06
N LEU A 249 -8.08 -16.61 9.13
CA LEU A 249 -8.55 -16.76 10.50
C LEU A 249 -8.95 -15.39 11.04
N VAL A 250 -10.12 -15.35 11.69
CA VAL A 250 -10.66 -14.16 12.32
C VAL A 250 -10.67 -14.37 13.83
N TYR A 251 -9.96 -13.52 14.55
CA TYR A 251 -9.87 -13.58 16.00
C TYR A 251 -10.55 -12.38 16.64
N ALA A 252 -11.05 -12.56 17.87
CA ALA A 252 -11.44 -11.43 18.71
C ALA A 252 -10.17 -10.64 19.07
N GLU A 253 -10.24 -9.33 18.92
CA GLU A 253 -9.10 -8.45 19.11
C GLU A 253 -8.60 -8.45 20.57
N ASP A 254 -9.52 -8.39 21.52
CA ASP A 254 -9.23 -8.28 22.95
C ASP A 254 -8.73 -9.59 23.56
N SER A 255 -9.39 -10.70 23.26
CA SER A 255 -9.13 -12.01 23.86
C SER A 255 -8.18 -12.90 23.05
N GLY A 256 -8.07 -12.67 21.72
CA GLY A 256 -7.37 -13.57 20.82
C GLY A 256 -8.10 -14.88 20.56
N GLU A 257 -9.39 -14.99 20.96
CA GLU A 257 -10.23 -16.15 20.67
C GLU A 257 -10.50 -16.27 19.18
N LEU A 258 -10.39 -17.49 18.63
CA LEU A 258 -10.75 -17.76 17.23
C LEU A 258 -12.27 -17.69 17.07
N LEU A 259 -12.74 -16.71 16.30
CA LEU A 259 -14.16 -16.49 16.03
C LEU A 259 -14.62 -17.22 14.78
N GLU A 260 -13.82 -17.15 13.70
CA GLU A 260 -14.25 -17.63 12.40
C GLU A 260 -13.07 -18.03 11.51
N ARG A 261 -13.37 -18.87 10.54
CA ARG A 261 -12.48 -19.25 9.46
C ARG A 261 -13.15 -19.03 8.12
N ILE A 262 -12.55 -18.17 7.28
CA ILE A 262 -13.06 -17.86 5.95
C ILE A 262 -12.22 -18.56 4.90
N GLY A 263 -12.92 -19.14 3.91
CA GLY A 263 -12.31 -19.88 2.83
C GLY A 263 -11.89 -21.31 3.24
N ARG A 264 -11.56 -22.08 2.24
CA ARG A 264 -11.05 -23.45 2.38
C ARG A 264 -10.14 -23.78 1.21
N ARG A 265 -9.21 -24.68 1.43
CA ARG A 265 -8.34 -25.17 0.36
C ARG A 265 -9.15 -25.84 -0.75
N GLY A 266 -8.89 -25.48 -2.01
CA GLY A 266 -9.55 -26.09 -3.15
C GLY A 266 -9.19 -25.44 -4.48
N LEU A 267 -9.73 -26.03 -5.58
CA LEU A 267 -9.42 -25.62 -6.95
C LEU A 267 -10.54 -24.77 -7.60
N TYR A 268 -11.68 -24.66 -6.95
CA TYR A 268 -12.81 -23.87 -7.48
C TYR A 268 -12.70 -22.41 -7.08
N VAL A 269 -13.24 -21.52 -7.89
CA VAL A 269 -13.35 -20.09 -7.56
C VAL A 269 -14.03 -19.92 -6.21
N GLY A 270 -13.45 -19.09 -5.36
CA GLY A 270 -13.87 -18.92 -3.97
C GLY A 270 -13.19 -19.86 -2.97
N ASN A 271 -12.44 -20.88 -3.44
CA ASN A 271 -11.49 -21.58 -2.59
C ASN A 271 -10.16 -20.84 -2.57
N LEU A 272 -9.35 -21.15 -1.57
CA LEU A 272 -8.03 -20.55 -1.38
C LEU A 272 -6.94 -21.58 -1.59
N VAL A 273 -5.80 -21.15 -2.12
CA VAL A 273 -4.57 -21.94 -2.23
C VAL A 273 -3.42 -21.21 -1.56
N ARG A 274 -3.30 -19.93 -1.84
CA ARG A 274 -2.26 -19.06 -1.28
C ARG A 274 -2.81 -17.66 -1.00
N PRO A 275 -3.68 -17.50 0.01
CA PRO A 275 -4.13 -16.17 0.41
C PRO A 275 -2.94 -15.36 0.92
N LYS A 276 -2.90 -14.08 0.55
CA LYS A 276 -1.88 -13.13 0.99
C LYS A 276 -2.52 -11.90 1.62
N GLY A 277 -3.01 -10.94 0.82
CA GLY A 277 -3.65 -9.75 1.33
C GLY A 277 -5.02 -10.04 1.93
N VAL A 278 -5.37 -9.33 3.00
CA VAL A 278 -6.72 -9.28 3.54
C VAL A 278 -7.03 -7.86 4.00
N THR A 279 -8.22 -7.36 3.64
CA THR A 279 -8.74 -6.09 4.16
C THR A 279 -10.26 -6.13 4.22
N VAL A 280 -10.87 -5.13 4.85
CA VAL A 280 -12.32 -5.00 4.98
C VAL A 280 -12.75 -3.60 4.58
N ASP A 281 -13.98 -3.47 4.05
CA ASP A 281 -14.64 -2.18 3.82
C ASP A 281 -15.53 -1.78 5.01
N SER A 282 -16.19 -0.63 4.90
CA SER A 282 -17.05 -0.09 5.97
C SER A 282 -18.37 -0.84 6.15
N ASP A 283 -18.76 -1.71 5.20
CA ASP A 283 -19.94 -2.56 5.30
C ASP A 283 -19.59 -3.97 5.83
N GLY A 284 -18.31 -4.22 6.14
CA GLY A 284 -17.81 -5.49 6.67
C GLY A 284 -17.51 -6.54 5.60
N ASN A 285 -17.53 -6.19 4.30
CA ASN A 285 -17.10 -7.13 3.27
C ASN A 285 -15.59 -7.38 3.36
N ILE A 286 -15.19 -8.63 3.17
CA ILE A 286 -13.82 -9.08 3.37
C ILE A 286 -13.18 -9.34 2.01
N TYR A 287 -12.11 -8.61 1.72
CA TYR A 287 -11.34 -8.69 0.47
C TYR A 287 -10.10 -9.53 0.69
N VAL A 288 -9.99 -10.64 -0.04
CA VAL A 288 -8.88 -11.59 0.07
C VAL A 288 -8.14 -11.67 -1.26
N VAL A 289 -6.85 -11.36 -1.23
CA VAL A 289 -5.96 -11.59 -2.37
C VAL A 289 -5.56 -13.06 -2.39
N GLU A 290 -6.01 -13.79 -3.39
CA GLU A 290 -5.63 -15.17 -3.67
C GLU A 290 -4.54 -15.19 -4.75
N SER A 291 -3.27 -15.31 -4.34
CA SER A 291 -2.14 -15.08 -5.23
C SER A 291 -1.73 -16.27 -6.10
N TYR A 292 -2.35 -17.44 -5.96
CA TYR A 292 -2.06 -18.60 -6.80
C TYR A 292 -2.86 -18.59 -8.10
N TYR A 293 -4.11 -18.12 -8.02
CA TYR A 293 -5.00 -17.97 -9.19
C TYR A 293 -5.16 -16.51 -9.64
N ASP A 294 -4.41 -15.59 -9.02
CA ASP A 294 -4.42 -14.17 -9.38
C ASP A 294 -5.82 -13.54 -9.25
N HIS A 295 -6.49 -13.78 -8.10
CA HIS A 295 -7.84 -13.27 -7.85
C HIS A 295 -7.86 -12.33 -6.64
N LEU A 296 -8.79 -11.36 -6.69
CA LEU A 296 -9.35 -10.68 -5.53
C LEU A 296 -10.71 -11.31 -5.27
N LEU A 297 -10.87 -11.97 -4.12
CA LEU A 297 -12.11 -12.61 -3.70
C LEU A 297 -12.79 -11.76 -2.64
N ILE A 298 -14.08 -11.50 -2.78
CA ILE A 298 -14.86 -10.70 -1.86
C ILE A 298 -15.86 -11.62 -1.16
N TYR A 299 -15.82 -11.62 0.17
CA TYR A 299 -16.71 -12.39 1.02
C TYR A 299 -17.57 -11.45 1.87
N ASP A 300 -18.74 -11.92 2.29
CA ASP A 300 -19.49 -11.25 3.34
C ASP A 300 -18.93 -11.57 4.74
N ASP A 301 -19.53 -10.98 5.76
CA ASP A 301 -19.19 -11.17 7.17
C ASP A 301 -19.45 -12.60 7.68
N ALA A 302 -20.22 -13.40 6.96
CA ALA A 302 -20.49 -14.84 7.21
C ALA A 302 -19.54 -15.76 6.40
N GLY A 303 -18.52 -15.21 5.74
CA GLY A 303 -17.55 -15.96 4.95
C GLY A 303 -18.09 -16.55 3.64
N GLN A 304 -19.24 -16.06 3.14
CA GLN A 304 -19.77 -16.50 1.85
C GLN A 304 -19.19 -15.66 0.72
N LEU A 305 -18.77 -16.32 -0.37
CA LEU A 305 -18.23 -15.63 -1.54
C LEU A 305 -19.33 -14.81 -2.22
N LEU A 306 -19.08 -13.50 -2.31
CA LEU A 306 -19.95 -12.54 -3.01
C LEU A 306 -19.48 -12.34 -4.46
N LEU A 307 -18.18 -12.13 -4.67
CA LEU A 307 -17.66 -11.72 -5.98
C LEU A 307 -16.20 -12.14 -6.15
N PRO A 308 -15.83 -12.85 -7.21
CA PRO A 308 -14.46 -13.01 -7.64
C PRO A 308 -14.12 -11.97 -8.72
N ILE A 309 -12.91 -11.36 -8.61
CA ILE A 309 -12.35 -10.46 -9.61
C ILE A 309 -10.94 -10.96 -9.93
N GLY A 310 -10.56 -10.92 -11.19
CA GLY A 310 -9.19 -11.19 -11.57
C GLY A 310 -9.05 -12.36 -12.53
N GLY A 311 -7.85 -12.88 -12.52
CA GLY A 311 -7.26 -13.85 -13.41
C GLY A 311 -5.88 -13.37 -13.81
N THR A 312 -5.03 -14.29 -14.28
CA THR A 312 -3.65 -13.98 -14.65
C THR A 312 -3.57 -13.07 -15.87
N GLY A 313 -2.96 -11.89 -15.72
CA GLY A 313 -2.76 -10.98 -16.83
C GLY A 313 -2.23 -9.61 -16.43
N THR A 314 -2.23 -8.68 -17.39
CA THR A 314 -1.73 -7.30 -17.21
C THR A 314 -2.82 -6.24 -17.44
N GLY A 315 -4.02 -6.65 -17.83
CA GLY A 315 -5.17 -5.78 -18.06
C GLY A 315 -5.75 -5.18 -16.77
N ILE A 316 -6.79 -4.36 -16.92
CA ILE A 316 -7.55 -3.83 -15.80
C ILE A 316 -8.38 -4.96 -15.17
N GLY A 317 -8.25 -5.14 -13.86
CA GLY A 317 -8.89 -6.24 -13.14
C GLY A 317 -8.18 -7.58 -13.28
N GLU A 318 -7.08 -7.68 -14.02
CA GLU A 318 -6.20 -8.85 -14.06
C GLU A 318 -4.98 -8.61 -13.17
N PHE A 319 -4.43 -9.68 -12.60
CA PHE A 319 -3.28 -9.61 -11.70
C PHE A 319 -2.18 -10.59 -12.10
N PHE A 320 -0.99 -10.38 -11.56
CA PHE A 320 0.09 -11.36 -11.66
C PHE A 320 0.82 -11.49 -10.32
N LEU A 321 0.57 -12.62 -9.64
CA LEU A 321 1.06 -12.91 -8.28
C LEU A 321 0.82 -11.74 -7.31
N PRO A 322 -0.43 -11.28 -7.16
CA PRO A 322 -0.75 -10.16 -6.27
C PRO A 322 -0.35 -10.48 -4.82
N ALA A 323 -0.05 -9.45 -4.04
CA ALA A 323 0.44 -9.56 -2.68
C ALA A 323 -0.57 -9.02 -1.65
N GLY A 324 -0.31 -7.85 -1.06
CA GLY A 324 -1.16 -7.25 -0.04
C GLY A 324 -2.38 -6.54 -0.60
N SER A 325 -3.33 -6.27 0.29
CA SER A 325 -4.45 -5.39 0.04
C SER A 325 -4.73 -4.54 1.27
N TRP A 326 -5.21 -3.32 1.06
CA TRP A 326 -5.64 -2.43 2.13
C TRP A 326 -6.81 -1.58 1.67
N SER A 327 -7.54 -1.03 2.62
CA SER A 327 -8.66 -0.13 2.37
C SER A 327 -8.44 1.20 3.08
N ASP A 328 -9.15 2.24 2.64
CA ASP A 328 -9.18 3.52 3.32
C ASP A 328 -10.59 3.90 3.79
N ALA A 329 -10.69 5.05 4.43
CA ALA A 329 -11.94 5.57 4.97
C ALA A 329 -12.97 5.99 3.88
N GLN A 330 -12.58 6.01 2.62
CA GLN A 330 -13.44 6.28 1.46
C GLN A 330 -13.87 5.01 0.72
N ASP A 331 -13.67 3.84 1.32
CA ASP A 331 -13.93 2.52 0.74
C ASP A 331 -13.20 2.30 -0.61
N ARG A 332 -12.00 2.91 -0.74
CA ARG A 332 -11.08 2.52 -1.80
C ARG A 332 -10.35 1.26 -1.37
N ILE A 333 -10.33 0.29 -2.25
CA ILE A 333 -9.64 -0.99 -2.05
C ILE A 333 -8.40 -0.98 -2.95
N PHE A 334 -7.24 -1.15 -2.33
CA PHE A 334 -5.96 -1.19 -3.01
C PHE A 334 -5.44 -2.63 -3.05
N VAL A 335 -4.91 -3.04 -4.19
CA VAL A 335 -4.32 -4.36 -4.40
C VAL A 335 -2.92 -4.21 -4.97
N ALA A 336 -1.93 -4.67 -4.23
CA ALA A 336 -0.54 -4.72 -4.70
C ALA A 336 -0.39 -5.83 -5.74
N ASP A 337 -0.37 -5.46 -7.02
CA ASP A 337 -0.18 -6.37 -8.16
C ASP A 337 1.32 -6.54 -8.40
N MET A 338 1.91 -7.42 -7.60
CA MET A 338 3.33 -7.49 -7.31
C MET A 338 4.19 -7.67 -8.55
N PHE A 339 3.87 -8.61 -9.43
CA PHE A 339 4.71 -8.88 -10.61
C PHE A 339 4.40 -7.98 -11.80
N ASN A 340 3.28 -7.27 -11.77
CA ASN A 340 3.01 -6.20 -12.73
C ASN A 340 3.60 -4.83 -12.28
N GLY A 341 4.20 -4.77 -11.08
CA GLY A 341 4.85 -3.55 -10.57
C GLY A 341 3.88 -2.37 -10.42
N ARG A 342 2.66 -2.63 -9.95
CA ARG A 342 1.62 -1.61 -9.79
C ARG A 342 0.76 -1.89 -8.57
N VAL A 343 0.00 -0.89 -8.14
CA VAL A 343 -1.12 -1.05 -7.22
C VAL A 343 -2.40 -0.71 -7.98
N MET A 344 -3.33 -1.64 -8.05
CA MET A 344 -4.67 -1.35 -8.57
C MET A 344 -5.54 -0.76 -7.48
N VAL A 345 -6.35 0.22 -7.85
CA VAL A 345 -7.27 0.91 -6.96
C VAL A 345 -8.69 0.68 -7.44
N PHE A 346 -9.53 0.19 -6.54
CA PHE A 346 -10.94 -0.01 -6.76
C PHE A 346 -11.74 0.87 -5.79
N ARG A 347 -12.99 1.13 -6.12
CA ARG A 347 -13.95 1.79 -5.24
C ARG A 347 -15.12 0.86 -4.99
N TYR A 348 -15.47 0.66 -3.73
CA TYR A 348 -16.71 0.00 -3.37
C TYR A 348 -17.90 0.90 -3.66
N VAL A 349 -18.94 0.33 -4.28
CA VAL A 349 -20.18 1.03 -4.63
C VAL A 349 -21.32 0.43 -3.84
N ARG A 350 -21.89 1.21 -2.93
CA ARG A 350 -23.05 0.79 -2.13
C ARG A 350 -24.29 0.67 -2.99
N ALA A 351 -25.16 -0.28 -2.63
CA ALA A 351 -26.35 -0.57 -3.40
C ALA A 351 -27.38 0.57 -3.45
N ASP A 352 -27.30 1.51 -2.50
CA ASP A 352 -28.27 2.58 -2.29
C ASP A 352 -27.75 3.98 -2.67
N SER A 353 -26.63 4.06 -3.39
CA SER A 353 -26.02 5.33 -3.82
C SER A 353 -26.38 5.70 -5.26
#